data_a42d1a446f7170cc9ba1e0a43a4da16d
#
_entry.id   a42d1a446f7170cc9ba1e0a43a4da16d
#
_cell.length_a   1.000
_cell.length_b   1.000
_cell.length_c   1.000
_cell.angle_alpha   90.00
_cell.angle_beta   90.00
_cell.angle_gamma   90.00
#
_symmetry.space_group_name_H-M   'P 1'
#
loop_
_entity.id
_entity.type
_entity.pdbx_description
1 polymer ?
#
loop_
_entity_poly.entity_id
_entity_poly.type
_entity_poly.pdbx_seq_one_letter_code
_entity_poly.pdbx_strand_id
1 'polypeptide(L)'
;PGGYGAVLKFNQHRKELSEGFRLTTNNRMELLAVIRALQELKLTGIPVTIYSDSKYVVDAVEKGWLWGWQKKGFKDKKNPDLWLRYIPLHLKYKPKFVWVKGHAGNIENERCDQLAVEAAEGPGLKVDEGYETNTK
;
A
#
# COMPACT_ATOMS: atom_id res chain seq x y z
N PRO A 1 -14.22 -9.65 -2.94
CA PRO A 1 -12.82 -9.67 -3.29
C PRO A 1 -12.22 -8.27 -3.42
N GLY A 2 -10.92 -8.18 -3.31
CA GLY A 2 -10.20 -6.95 -3.51
C GLY A 2 -8.85 -7.22 -4.11
N GLY A 3 -8.16 -6.16 -4.53
CA GLY A 3 -6.84 -6.29 -5.11
C GLY A 3 -6.04 -5.02 -4.97
N TYR A 4 -4.75 -5.13 -5.15
CA TYR A 4 -3.88 -3.96 -5.22
C TYR A 4 -3.10 -3.96 -6.53
N GLY A 5 -2.71 -2.76 -6.94
CA GLY A 5 -1.79 -2.56 -8.05
C GLY A 5 -0.77 -1.51 -7.67
N ALA A 6 0.46 -1.72 -8.08
CA ALA A 6 1.53 -0.77 -7.86
C ALA A 6 2.43 -0.71 -9.09
N VAL A 7 2.94 0.49 -9.36
CA VAL A 7 3.91 0.71 -10.44
C VAL A 7 5.16 1.32 -9.82
N LEU A 8 6.30 0.65 -10.01
CA LEU A 8 7.60 1.14 -9.56
C LEU A 8 8.37 1.68 -10.76
N LYS A 9 8.93 2.88 -10.60
CA LYS A 9 9.73 3.52 -11.65
C LYS A 9 11.06 3.97 -11.08
N PHE A 10 12.14 3.62 -11.78
CA PHE A 10 13.48 4.07 -11.44
C PHE A 10 14.27 4.23 -12.74
N ASN A 11 14.64 5.48 -13.07
CA ASN A 11 15.25 5.80 -14.36
C ASN A 11 14.34 5.31 -15.50
N GLN A 12 14.83 4.41 -16.35
CA GLN A 12 14.08 3.85 -17.46
C GLN A 12 13.42 2.52 -17.10
N HIS A 13 13.62 2.03 -15.88
CA HIS A 13 13.04 0.77 -15.42
C HIS A 13 11.65 1.00 -14.89
N ARG A 14 10.76 0.08 -15.22
CA ARG A 14 9.37 0.12 -14.78
C ARG A 14 8.92 -1.29 -14.43
N LYS A 15 8.34 -1.45 -13.26
CA LYS A 15 7.82 -2.74 -12.80
C LYS A 15 6.41 -2.58 -12.27
N GLU A 16 5.54 -3.50 -12.62
CA GLU A 16 4.18 -3.54 -12.12
C GLU A 16 4.02 -4.68 -11.14
N LEU A 17 3.27 -4.44 -10.06
CA LEU A 17 2.94 -5.44 -9.05
C LEU A 17 1.44 -5.47 -8.88
N SER A 18 0.87 -6.65 -8.71
CA SER A 18 -0.55 -6.78 -8.41
C SER A 18 -0.82 -8.12 -7.73
N GLU A 19 -1.81 -8.14 -6.85
CA GLU A 19 -2.33 -9.36 -6.24
C GLU A 19 -3.79 -9.16 -5.90
N GLY A 20 -4.57 -10.24 -5.95
CA GLY A 20 -5.97 -10.23 -5.58
C GLY A 20 -6.23 -11.11 -4.37
N PHE A 21 -7.22 -10.75 -3.57
CA PHE A 21 -7.59 -11.43 -2.33
C PHE A 21 -9.09 -11.70 -2.31
N ARG A 22 -9.48 -12.86 -1.83
CA ARG A 22 -10.89 -13.28 -1.84
C ARG A 22 -11.75 -12.46 -0.86
N LEU A 23 -11.17 -11.99 0.24
CA LEU A 23 -11.86 -11.21 1.25
C LEU A 23 -10.87 -10.24 1.90
N THR A 24 -11.11 -8.95 1.73
CA THR A 24 -10.24 -7.89 2.24
C THR A 24 -10.97 -6.54 2.19
N THR A 25 -10.29 -5.45 2.48
CA THR A 25 -10.83 -4.09 2.37
C THR A 25 -9.97 -3.25 1.46
N ASN A 26 -10.54 -2.16 0.94
CA ASN A 26 -9.81 -1.23 0.08
C ASN A 26 -8.60 -0.61 0.81
N ASN A 27 -8.78 -0.19 2.07
CA ASN A 27 -7.69 0.39 2.84
C ASN A 27 -6.52 -0.59 3.02
N ARG A 28 -6.82 -1.86 3.25
CA ARG A 28 -5.79 -2.88 3.35
C ARG A 28 -5.03 -3.04 2.04
N MET A 29 -5.76 -3.01 0.92
CA MET A 29 -5.14 -3.15 -0.40
C MET A 29 -4.24 -1.96 -0.73
N GLU A 30 -4.69 -0.74 -0.43
CA GLU A 30 -3.87 0.46 -0.64
C GLU A 30 -2.58 0.41 0.18
N LEU A 31 -2.67 0.01 1.44
CA LEU A 31 -1.50 -0.10 2.31
C LEU A 31 -0.58 -1.24 1.88
N LEU A 32 -1.16 -2.39 1.51
CA LEU A 32 -0.37 -3.54 1.05
C LEU A 32 0.39 -3.22 -0.25
N ALA A 33 -0.21 -2.44 -1.15
CA ALA A 33 0.47 -1.99 -2.37
C ALA A 33 1.76 -1.24 -2.04
N VAL A 34 1.70 -0.34 -1.05
CA VAL A 34 2.87 0.42 -0.59
C VAL A 34 3.93 -0.52 0.00
N ILE A 35 3.50 -1.43 0.88
CA ILE A 35 4.40 -2.40 1.51
C ILE A 35 5.13 -3.24 0.45
N ARG A 36 4.38 -3.80 -0.49
CA ARG A 36 4.95 -4.64 -1.53
C ARG A 36 5.90 -3.86 -2.44
N ALA A 37 5.54 -2.62 -2.79
CA ALA A 37 6.41 -1.77 -3.58
C ALA A 37 7.74 -1.50 -2.87
N LEU A 38 7.70 -1.17 -1.58
CA LEU A 38 8.92 -0.94 -0.82
C LEU A 38 9.76 -2.21 -0.67
N GLN A 39 9.10 -3.37 -0.51
CA GLN A 39 9.81 -4.65 -0.41
C GLN A 39 10.56 -5.01 -1.70
N GLU A 40 10.13 -4.50 -2.84
CA GLU A 40 10.79 -4.74 -4.12
C GLU A 40 12.04 -3.87 -4.33
N LEU A 41 12.21 -2.82 -3.52
CA LEU A 41 13.38 -1.96 -3.64
C LEU A 41 14.64 -2.69 -3.16
N LYS A 42 15.72 -2.56 -3.94
CA LYS A 42 16.98 -3.25 -3.65
C LYS A 42 18.09 -2.30 -3.21
N LEU A 43 17.87 -1.00 -3.39
CA LEU A 43 18.89 0.01 -3.09
C LEU A 43 18.38 0.92 -1.98
N THR A 44 19.30 1.28 -1.06
CA THR A 44 19.04 2.29 -0.03
C THR A 44 19.77 3.58 -0.36
N GLY A 45 19.41 4.67 0.33
CA GLY A 45 20.07 5.96 0.12
C GLY A 45 19.57 6.73 -1.10
N ILE A 46 18.56 6.22 -1.79
CA ILE A 46 17.94 6.88 -2.93
C ILE A 46 16.60 7.47 -2.47
N PRO A 47 16.30 8.73 -2.84
CA PRO A 47 14.99 9.30 -2.49
C PRO A 47 13.85 8.48 -3.07
N VAL A 48 12.87 8.16 -2.22
CA VAL A 48 11.68 7.40 -2.62
C VAL A 48 10.46 8.31 -2.46
N THR A 49 9.68 8.47 -3.51
CA THR A 49 8.42 9.20 -3.46
C THR A 49 7.30 8.26 -3.86
N ILE A 50 6.25 8.23 -3.05
CA ILE A 50 5.08 7.39 -3.28
C ILE A 50 3.88 8.30 -3.59
N TYR A 51 3.28 8.09 -4.76
CA TYR A 51 2.09 8.79 -5.17
C TYR A 51 0.89 7.87 -4.93
N SER A 52 -0.06 8.33 -4.14
CA SER A 52 -1.22 7.53 -3.77
C SER A 52 -2.48 8.38 -3.73
N ASP A 53 -3.61 7.81 -4.16
CA ASP A 53 -4.90 8.44 -4.02
C ASP A 53 -5.59 8.09 -2.70
N SER A 54 -4.95 7.29 -1.86
CA SER A 54 -5.50 6.91 -0.55
C SER A 54 -5.12 7.94 0.51
N LYS A 55 -6.08 8.77 0.90
CA LYS A 55 -5.87 9.70 2.02
C LYS A 55 -5.57 8.95 3.31
N TYR A 56 -6.17 7.78 3.50
CA TYR A 56 -5.92 6.97 4.67
C TYR A 56 -4.42 6.69 4.85
N VAL A 57 -3.76 6.21 3.80
CA VAL A 57 -2.33 5.88 3.86
C VAL A 57 -1.48 7.14 3.91
N VAL A 58 -1.72 8.08 3.01
CA VAL A 58 -0.92 9.30 2.90
C VAL A 58 -0.95 10.10 4.21
N ASP A 59 -2.15 10.33 4.75
CA ASP A 59 -2.31 11.13 5.96
C ASP A 59 -1.74 10.44 7.20
N ALA A 60 -1.89 9.13 7.29
CA ALA A 60 -1.33 8.38 8.42
C ALA A 60 0.17 8.60 8.56
N VAL A 61 0.87 8.67 7.43
CA VAL A 61 2.33 8.84 7.42
C VAL A 61 2.70 10.32 7.44
N GLU A 62 2.17 11.12 6.50
CA GLU A 62 2.59 12.52 6.32
C GLU A 62 2.13 13.43 7.47
N LYS A 63 0.98 13.16 8.05
CA LYS A 63 0.50 13.90 9.23
C LYS A 63 1.02 13.33 10.54
N GLY A 64 1.77 12.23 10.47
CA GLY A 64 2.39 11.64 11.65
C GLY A 64 1.45 10.86 12.56
N TRP A 65 0.22 10.59 12.14
CA TRP A 65 -0.76 9.86 12.96
C TRP A 65 -0.28 8.45 13.32
N LEU A 66 0.43 7.82 12.39
CA LEU A 66 0.96 6.47 12.56
C LEU A 66 1.79 6.34 13.85
N TRP A 67 2.61 7.35 14.15
CA TRP A 67 3.50 7.29 15.28
C TRP A 67 2.74 7.38 16.62
N GLY A 68 1.66 8.14 16.63
CA GLY A 68 0.75 8.17 17.79
C GLY A 68 0.04 6.84 17.98
N TRP A 69 -0.41 6.22 16.89
CA TRP A 69 -1.04 4.90 16.96
C TRP A 69 -0.06 3.85 17.48
N GLN A 70 1.19 3.91 17.02
CA GLN A 70 2.23 2.98 17.47
C GLN A 70 2.46 3.08 18.97
N LYS A 71 2.54 4.30 19.51
CA LYS A 71 2.73 4.52 20.94
C LYS A 71 1.62 3.91 21.79
N LYS A 72 0.41 3.86 21.24
CA LYS A 72 -0.77 3.30 21.92
C LYS A 72 -1.01 1.83 21.60
N GLY A 73 -0.05 1.17 20.93
CA GLY A 73 -0.19 -0.24 20.55
C GLY A 73 -1.32 -0.47 19.55
N PHE A 74 -1.66 0.53 18.76
CA PHE A 74 -2.75 0.49 17.77
C PHE A 74 -4.12 0.24 18.38
N LYS A 75 -4.30 0.61 19.64
CA LYS A 75 -5.59 0.47 20.33
C LYS A 75 -6.67 1.19 19.54
N ASP A 76 -7.77 0.48 19.27
CA ASP A 76 -8.93 0.98 18.52
C ASP A 76 -8.60 1.41 17.09
N LYS A 77 -7.48 0.93 16.53
CA LYS A 77 -7.10 1.21 15.15
C LYS A 77 -7.16 -0.05 14.31
N LYS A 78 -7.53 0.11 13.05
CA LYS A 78 -7.62 -0.99 12.10
C LYS A 78 -6.25 -1.26 11.46
N ASN A 79 -6.08 -2.48 10.97
CA ASN A 79 -4.94 -2.90 10.17
C ASN A 79 -3.59 -2.82 10.89
N PRO A 80 -3.54 -3.14 12.20
CA PRO A 80 -2.26 -3.07 12.91
C PRO A 80 -1.19 -4.00 12.33
N ASP A 81 -1.60 -5.17 11.81
CA ASP A 81 -0.69 -6.13 11.21
C ASP A 81 0.06 -5.51 10.01
N LEU A 82 -0.64 -4.81 9.14
CA LEU A 82 -0.02 -4.18 7.99
C LEU A 82 0.83 -2.98 8.38
N TRP A 83 0.36 -2.16 9.32
CA TRP A 83 1.17 -1.03 9.79
C TRP A 83 2.46 -1.49 10.44
N LEU A 84 2.42 -2.59 11.20
CA LEU A 84 3.63 -3.17 11.80
C LEU A 84 4.61 -3.67 10.74
N ARG A 85 4.11 -4.17 9.61
CA ARG A 85 4.96 -4.53 8.47
C ARG A 85 5.54 -3.31 7.76
N TYR A 86 4.78 -2.22 7.72
CA TYR A 86 5.19 -0.98 7.06
C TYR A 86 6.33 -0.26 7.80
N ILE A 87 6.24 -0.19 9.13
CA ILE A 87 7.16 0.63 9.93
C ILE A 87 8.66 0.36 9.66
N PRO A 88 9.13 -0.91 9.65
CA PRO A 88 10.55 -1.16 9.32
C PRO A 88 10.95 -0.67 7.94
N LEU A 89 10.04 -0.76 6.98
CA LEU A 89 10.29 -0.28 5.62
C LEU A 89 10.39 1.24 5.59
N HIS A 90 9.56 1.91 6.38
CA HIS A 90 9.62 3.37 6.51
C HIS A 90 10.95 3.82 7.07
N LEU A 91 11.42 3.17 8.11
CA LEU A 91 12.71 3.51 8.74
C LEU A 91 13.88 3.26 7.79
N LYS A 92 13.77 2.24 6.94
CA LYS A 92 14.83 1.89 5.99
C LYS A 92 14.86 2.83 4.79
N TYR A 93 13.72 3.12 4.19
CA TYR A 93 13.64 3.86 2.93
C TYR A 93 13.21 5.32 3.09
N LYS A 94 12.59 5.68 4.19
CA LYS A 94 12.12 7.04 4.50
C LYS A 94 11.35 7.66 3.34
N PRO A 95 10.29 6.97 2.84
CA PRO A 95 9.56 7.46 1.68
C PRO A 95 8.79 8.74 2.00
N LYS A 96 8.68 9.60 0.99
CA LYS A 96 7.81 10.76 1.02
C LYS A 96 6.52 10.38 0.27
N PHE A 97 5.37 10.72 0.83
CA PHE A 97 4.09 10.48 0.19
C PHE A 97 3.53 11.77 -0.40
N VAL A 98 2.98 11.64 -1.60
CA VAL A 98 2.27 12.72 -2.28
C VAL A 98 0.86 12.21 -2.61
N TRP A 99 -0.15 12.91 -2.09
CA TRP A 99 -1.52 12.56 -2.42
C TRP A 99 -1.84 13.03 -3.84
N VAL A 100 -2.46 12.15 -4.62
CA VAL A 100 -2.96 12.47 -5.96
C VAL A 100 -4.46 12.24 -5.97
N LYS A 101 -5.19 13.12 -6.64
CA LYS A 101 -6.64 12.96 -6.75
C LYS A 101 -6.94 11.76 -7.65
N GLY A 102 -7.79 10.86 -7.18
CA GLY A 102 -8.17 9.69 -7.95
C GLY A 102 -8.86 10.08 -9.26
N HIS A 103 -8.59 9.34 -10.32
CA HIS A 103 -9.18 9.53 -11.66
C HIS A 103 -8.88 10.88 -12.31
N ALA A 104 -7.85 11.58 -11.87
CA ALA A 104 -7.54 12.94 -12.35
C ALA A 104 -6.50 12.95 -13.48
N GLY A 105 -6.53 11.96 -14.37
CA GLY A 105 -5.62 11.93 -15.53
C GLY A 105 -4.19 11.50 -15.22
N ASN A 106 -3.94 10.97 -14.03
CA ASN A 106 -2.63 10.43 -13.69
C ASN A 106 -2.52 9.02 -14.26
N ILE A 107 -1.70 8.87 -15.29
CA ILE A 107 -1.58 7.60 -16.04
C ILE A 107 -1.16 6.45 -15.15
N GLU A 108 -0.19 6.66 -14.27
CA GLU A 108 0.29 5.58 -13.40
C GLU A 108 -0.74 5.21 -12.34
N ASN A 109 -1.47 6.18 -11.80
CA ASN A 109 -2.54 5.91 -10.85
C ASN A 109 -3.68 5.13 -11.50
N GLU A 110 -4.05 5.49 -12.73
CA GLU A 110 -5.05 4.75 -13.49
C GLU A 110 -4.58 3.31 -13.78
N ARG A 111 -3.29 3.14 -14.06
CA ARG A 111 -2.74 1.80 -14.27
C ARG A 111 -2.78 0.97 -13.00
N CYS A 112 -2.49 1.58 -11.84
CA CYS A 112 -2.59 0.88 -10.55
C CYS A 112 -4.03 0.43 -10.28
N ASP A 113 -5.02 1.28 -10.57
CA ASP A 113 -6.43 0.91 -10.43
C ASP A 113 -6.79 -0.26 -11.35
N GLN A 114 -6.34 -0.22 -12.59
CA GLN A 114 -6.55 -1.31 -13.55
C GLN A 114 -5.98 -2.63 -13.04
N LEU A 115 -4.73 -2.60 -12.58
CA LEU A 115 -4.06 -3.78 -12.03
C LEU A 115 -4.83 -4.34 -10.84
N ALA A 116 -5.30 -3.46 -9.96
CA ALA A 116 -6.06 -3.85 -8.77
C ALA A 116 -7.38 -4.55 -9.14
N VAL A 117 -8.13 -3.97 -10.07
CA VAL A 117 -9.40 -4.53 -10.52
C VAL A 117 -9.20 -5.88 -11.21
N GLU A 118 -8.24 -5.96 -12.10
CA GLU A 118 -7.94 -7.20 -12.81
C GLU A 118 -7.52 -8.31 -11.85
N ALA A 119 -6.71 -7.96 -10.85
CA ALA A 119 -6.28 -8.93 -9.83
C ALA A 119 -7.46 -9.41 -8.98
N ALA A 120 -8.36 -8.49 -8.59
CA ALA A 120 -9.52 -8.84 -7.78
C ALA A 120 -10.52 -9.72 -8.54
N GLU A 121 -10.61 -9.57 -9.84
CA GLU A 121 -11.54 -10.32 -10.69
C GLU A 121 -10.93 -11.59 -11.26
N GLY A 122 -9.62 -11.74 -11.16
CA GLY A 122 -8.90 -12.87 -11.76
C GLY A 122 -8.95 -14.14 -10.91
N PRO A 123 -8.42 -15.24 -11.49
CA PRO A 123 -8.27 -16.49 -10.75
C PRO A 123 -7.11 -16.42 -9.75
N GLY A 124 -7.06 -17.37 -8.83
CA GLY A 124 -5.95 -17.48 -7.90
C GLY A 124 -5.97 -16.44 -6.80
N LEU A 125 -7.15 -16.02 -6.35
CA LEU A 125 -7.28 -15.11 -5.22
C LEU A 125 -6.64 -15.69 -3.97
N LYS A 126 -5.86 -14.84 -3.28
CA LYS A 126 -5.16 -15.22 -2.06
C LYS A 126 -6.01 -14.98 -0.84
N VAL A 127 -5.55 -15.49 0.28
CA VAL A 127 -6.15 -15.24 1.59
C VAL A 127 -5.43 -14.05 2.23
N ASP A 128 -6.20 -13.04 2.64
CA ASP A 128 -5.66 -11.95 3.45
C ASP A 128 -5.70 -12.43 4.91
N GLU A 129 -4.60 -13.03 5.33
CA GLU A 129 -4.50 -13.69 6.63
C GLU A 129 -4.88 -12.76 7.79
N GLY A 130 -4.34 -11.55 7.78
CA GLY A 130 -4.60 -10.59 8.85
C GLY A 130 -6.05 -10.18 8.93
N TYR A 131 -6.70 -10.03 7.78
CA TYR A 131 -8.11 -9.64 7.75
C TYR A 131 -9.03 -10.79 8.11
N GLU A 132 -8.85 -11.96 7.49
CA GLU A 132 -9.75 -13.10 7.70
C GLU A 132 -9.63 -13.67 9.11
N THR A 133 -8.43 -13.63 9.70
CA THR A 133 -8.23 -14.11 11.06
C THR A 133 -8.84 -13.17 12.09
N ASN A 134 -8.76 -11.86 11.87
CA ASN A 134 -9.21 -10.85 12.84
C ASN A 134 -10.70 -10.52 12.74
N THR A 135 -11.43 -11.08 11.78
CA THR A 135 -12.88 -10.85 11.64
C THR A 135 -13.73 -11.91 12.32
N LYS A 136 -13.12 -12.80 13.03
CA LYS A 136 -13.85 -13.86 13.77
C LYS A 136 -14.43 -13.35 15.07
#